data_e3213d775687f8cf9ddf1ea1b1d1817d
#
_entry.id   e3213d775687f8cf9ddf1ea1b1d1817d
#
_cell.length_a   1.000
_cell.length_b   1.000
_cell.length_c   1.000
_cell.angle_alpha   90.00
_cell.angle_beta   90.00
_cell.angle_gamma   90.00
#
_symmetry.space_group_name_H-M   'P 1'
#
loop_
_entity.id
_entity.type
_entity.pdbx_description
1 polymer ?
#
loop_
_entity_poly.entity_id
_entity_poly.type
_entity_poly.pdbx_seq_one_letter_code
_entity_poly.pdbx_strand_id
1 'polypeptide(L)'
;IFKHLECDYDALPVGQKYSGIRPVNVRVQCAMWICLSTLCRIGELLKAEWRHLDLEKGTWFIPAEATKGHKGKRQDHHVFLSAFSIEQFKRLQKETGHTPFCFPGKDGGSHVDTKTVSKLIGDRQCRFKNRSKPLAGRHHDDSLVLSKGAKGEWTPHDLRRTGATMMQEL
;
A
#
# COMPACT_ATOMS: atom_id res chain seq x y z
N ILE A 1 -13.13 6.40 0.92
CA ILE A 1 -12.84 5.69 2.17
C ILE A 1 -11.76 6.40 2.99
N PHE A 2 -10.53 6.63 2.48
CA PHE A 2 -9.45 7.21 3.30
C PHE A 2 -9.82 8.57 3.88
N LYS A 3 -10.33 9.50 3.06
CA LYS A 3 -10.82 10.81 3.53
C LYS A 3 -11.95 10.69 4.54
N HIS A 4 -12.89 9.75 4.36
CA HIS A 4 -13.94 9.52 5.35
C HIS A 4 -13.37 9.08 6.69
N LEU A 5 -12.49 8.10 6.71
CA LEU A 5 -11.85 7.64 7.95
C LEU A 5 -11.06 8.76 8.65
N GLU A 6 -10.42 9.65 7.88
CA GLU A 6 -9.72 10.81 8.40
C GLU A 6 -10.70 11.82 9.01
N CYS A 7 -11.74 12.21 8.27
CA CYS A 7 -12.77 13.13 8.75
C CYS A 7 -13.50 12.61 9.99
N ASP A 8 -13.92 11.33 9.98
CA ASP A 8 -14.62 10.72 11.09
C ASP A 8 -13.75 10.70 12.36
N TYR A 9 -12.46 10.35 12.19
CA TYR A 9 -11.52 10.35 13.31
C TYR A 9 -11.21 11.74 13.84
N ASP A 10 -11.08 12.73 12.96
CA ASP A 10 -10.80 14.10 13.34
C ASP A 10 -11.99 14.77 14.03
N ALA A 11 -13.21 14.38 13.67
CA ALA A 11 -14.44 14.85 14.31
C ALA A 11 -14.62 14.31 15.74
N LEU A 12 -13.88 13.26 16.14
CA LEU A 12 -13.98 12.72 17.49
C LEU A 12 -13.38 13.69 18.54
N PRO A 13 -14.04 13.86 19.68
CA PRO A 13 -13.46 14.58 20.83
C PRO A 13 -12.10 14.00 21.24
N VAL A 14 -11.19 14.87 21.68
CA VAL A 14 -9.81 14.47 22.04
C VAL A 14 -9.78 13.28 22.99
N GLY A 15 -10.67 13.23 24.00
CA GLY A 15 -10.76 12.14 24.96
C GLY A 15 -11.37 10.84 24.40
N GLN A 16 -11.90 10.82 23.17
CA GLN A 16 -12.53 9.65 22.54
C GLN A 16 -11.72 9.09 21.35
N LYS A 17 -10.64 9.73 20.94
CA LYS A 17 -9.83 9.30 19.79
C LYS A 17 -9.22 7.90 19.98
N TYR A 18 -9.00 7.46 21.20
CA TYR A 18 -8.48 6.11 21.50
C TYR A 18 -9.47 4.98 21.16
N SER A 19 -10.78 5.24 21.20
CA SER A 19 -11.84 4.27 20.86
C SER A 19 -12.27 4.34 19.38
N GLY A 20 -11.85 5.38 18.66
CA GLY A 20 -12.20 5.55 17.25
C GLY A 20 -11.38 4.68 16.31
N ILE A 21 -11.94 4.46 15.11
CA ILE A 21 -11.24 3.78 14.02
C ILE A 21 -10.14 4.71 13.50
N ARG A 22 -8.88 4.35 13.73
CA ARG A 22 -7.74 5.16 13.27
C ARG A 22 -7.67 5.17 11.74
N PRO A 23 -7.36 6.32 11.12
CA PRO A 23 -7.14 6.40 9.68
C PRO A 23 -6.05 5.43 9.20
N VAL A 24 -6.12 5.08 7.93
CA VAL A 24 -5.05 4.31 7.29
C VAL A 24 -3.82 5.22 7.18
N ASN A 25 -2.66 4.72 7.58
CA ASN A 25 -1.41 5.46 7.49
C ASN A 25 -1.12 5.90 6.05
N VAL A 26 -0.59 7.13 5.87
CA VAL A 26 -0.29 7.73 4.56
C VAL A 26 0.57 6.82 3.69
N ARG A 27 1.60 6.17 4.25
CA ARG A 27 2.47 5.24 3.51
C ARG A 27 1.68 4.07 2.91
N VAL A 28 0.72 3.53 3.66
CA VAL A 28 -0.14 2.43 3.19
C VAL A 28 -1.15 2.91 2.16
N GLN A 29 -1.71 4.11 2.32
CA GLN A 29 -2.56 4.74 1.29
C GLN A 29 -1.79 4.90 -0.02
N CYS A 30 -0.58 5.48 0.03
CA CYS A 30 0.29 5.63 -1.13
C CYS A 30 0.61 4.27 -1.77
N ALA A 31 0.93 3.25 -0.97
CA ALA A 31 1.20 1.91 -1.49
C ALA A 31 0.01 1.34 -2.28
N MET A 32 -1.22 1.51 -1.79
CA MET A 32 -2.41 1.05 -2.48
C MET A 32 -2.65 1.81 -3.79
N TRP A 33 -2.52 3.15 -3.79
CA TRP A 33 -2.70 3.96 -4.98
C TRP A 33 -1.62 3.70 -6.04
N ILE A 34 -0.37 3.55 -5.63
CA ILE A 34 0.73 3.23 -6.55
C ILE A 34 0.55 1.83 -7.14
N CYS A 35 0.16 0.83 -6.34
CA CYS A 35 -0.14 -0.51 -6.87
C CYS A 35 -1.25 -0.50 -7.92
N LEU A 36 -2.33 0.25 -7.66
CA LEU A 36 -3.45 0.36 -8.59
C LEU A 36 -3.05 1.06 -9.89
N SER A 37 -2.27 2.14 -9.82
CA SER A 37 -1.94 3.00 -10.97
C SER A 37 -0.73 2.53 -11.78
N THR A 38 0.15 1.71 -11.19
CA THR A 38 1.36 1.18 -11.88
C THR A 38 1.26 -0.31 -12.19
N LEU A 39 0.27 -1.00 -11.66
CA LEU A 39 0.09 -2.45 -11.77
C LEU A 39 1.31 -3.26 -11.27
N CYS A 40 2.19 -2.65 -10.47
CA CYS A 40 3.32 -3.36 -9.87
C CYS A 40 2.85 -4.36 -8.80
N ARG A 41 3.71 -5.30 -8.44
CA ARG A 41 3.43 -6.17 -7.29
C ARG A 41 3.75 -5.44 -6.00
N ILE A 42 2.90 -5.59 -4.99
CA ILE A 42 3.10 -4.95 -3.68
C ILE A 42 4.49 -5.26 -3.09
N GLY A 43 4.99 -6.49 -3.28
CA GLY A 43 6.32 -6.86 -2.79
C GLY A 43 7.47 -6.19 -3.54
N GLU A 44 7.29 -5.81 -4.80
CA GLU A 44 8.25 -5.01 -5.58
C GLU A 44 8.24 -3.56 -5.08
N LEU A 45 7.04 -3.00 -4.90
CA LEU A 45 6.87 -1.64 -4.40
C LEU A 45 7.45 -1.44 -3.00
N LEU A 46 7.20 -2.36 -2.07
CA LEU A 46 7.67 -2.23 -0.69
C LEU A 46 9.20 -2.34 -0.55
N LYS A 47 9.88 -2.81 -1.59
CA LYS A 47 11.36 -2.83 -1.69
C LYS A 47 11.92 -1.62 -2.45
N ALA A 48 11.07 -0.74 -2.98
CA ALA A 48 11.51 0.38 -3.79
C ALA A 48 12.45 1.31 -3.00
N GLU A 49 13.51 1.74 -3.67
CA GLU A 49 14.47 2.70 -3.17
C GLU A 49 14.32 4.02 -3.92
N TRP A 50 14.49 5.14 -3.23
CA TRP A 50 14.38 6.47 -3.83
C TRP A 50 15.36 6.71 -4.99
N ARG A 51 16.56 6.12 -4.92
CA ARG A 51 17.57 6.22 -6.00
C ARG A 51 17.14 5.60 -7.33
N HIS A 52 16.12 4.76 -7.32
CA HIS A 52 15.57 4.09 -8.50
C HIS A 52 14.37 4.84 -9.10
N LEU A 53 13.98 6.00 -8.55
CA LEU A 53 12.88 6.82 -9.02
C LEU A 53 13.38 8.13 -9.61
N ASP A 54 12.97 8.43 -10.82
CA ASP A 54 13.09 9.74 -11.44
C ASP A 54 11.69 10.33 -11.59
N LEU A 55 11.28 11.13 -10.59
CA LEU A 55 9.93 11.72 -10.57
C LEU A 55 9.77 12.89 -11.55
N GLU A 56 10.87 13.44 -12.06
CA GLU A 56 10.83 14.48 -13.10
C GLU A 56 10.58 13.85 -14.46
N LYS A 57 11.29 12.77 -14.79
CA LYS A 57 11.07 11.99 -16.00
C LYS A 57 9.86 11.04 -15.92
N GLY A 58 9.29 10.86 -14.73
CA GLY A 58 8.19 9.94 -14.53
C GLY A 58 8.57 8.47 -14.75
N THR A 59 9.72 8.05 -14.23
CA THR A 59 10.20 6.68 -14.38
C THR A 59 10.58 6.05 -13.05
N TRP A 60 10.34 4.75 -12.93
CA TRP A 60 10.75 3.92 -11.81
C TRP A 60 11.45 2.65 -12.32
N PHE A 61 12.69 2.47 -11.93
CA PHE A 61 13.48 1.28 -12.22
C PHE A 61 13.30 0.25 -11.10
N ILE A 62 12.93 -0.97 -11.45
CA ILE A 62 12.82 -2.10 -10.54
C ILE A 62 13.91 -3.11 -10.91
N PRO A 63 14.98 -3.23 -10.10
CA PRO A 63 16.06 -4.15 -10.39
C PRO A 63 15.61 -5.62 -10.28
N ALA A 64 16.24 -6.50 -11.04
CA ALA A 64 15.89 -7.91 -11.15
C ALA A 64 15.78 -8.63 -9.79
N GLU A 65 16.66 -8.29 -8.83
CA GLU A 65 16.65 -8.87 -7.49
C GLU A 65 15.41 -8.49 -6.67
N ALA A 66 14.79 -7.35 -6.96
CA ALA A 66 13.54 -6.93 -6.31
C ALA A 66 12.31 -7.62 -6.90
N THR A 67 12.40 -8.14 -8.14
CA THR A 67 11.30 -8.79 -8.83
C THR A 67 11.04 -10.22 -8.32
N LYS A 68 9.79 -10.70 -8.51
CA LYS A 68 9.44 -12.08 -8.20
C LYS A 68 9.83 -13.00 -9.37
N GLY A 69 10.55 -14.07 -9.08
CA GLY A 69 10.93 -15.09 -10.09
C GLY A 69 12.01 -16.02 -9.57
N HIS A 70 12.31 -17.07 -10.35
CA HIS A 70 13.44 -17.95 -10.07
C HIS A 70 14.77 -17.22 -10.32
N LYS A 71 15.78 -17.54 -9.50
CA LYS A 71 17.14 -17.03 -9.69
C LYS A 71 17.60 -17.36 -11.12
N GLY A 72 18.11 -16.37 -11.85
CA GLY A 72 18.52 -16.51 -13.27
C GLY A 72 17.44 -16.25 -14.32
N LYS A 73 16.16 -16.11 -13.93
CA LYS A 73 15.05 -15.70 -14.84
C LYS A 73 14.45 -14.33 -14.49
N ARG A 74 15.01 -13.64 -13.50
CA ARG A 74 14.56 -12.31 -13.12
C ARG A 74 15.14 -11.29 -14.09
N GLN A 75 14.33 -10.31 -14.43
CA GLN A 75 14.72 -9.21 -15.33
C GLN A 75 14.45 -7.89 -14.67
N ASP A 76 15.26 -6.90 -15.00
CA ASP A 76 15.00 -5.51 -14.68
C ASP A 76 13.69 -5.06 -15.34
N HIS A 77 13.00 -4.18 -14.67
CA HIS A 77 11.72 -3.67 -15.14
C HIS A 77 11.66 -2.16 -14.99
N HIS A 78 11.26 -1.47 -16.06
CA HIS A 78 11.00 -0.04 -16.05
C HIS A 78 9.51 0.22 -16.04
N VAL A 79 9.06 1.04 -15.11
CA VAL A 79 7.67 1.47 -14.98
C VAL A 79 7.58 2.95 -15.34
N PHE A 80 6.73 3.30 -16.29
CA PHE A 80 6.37 4.69 -16.58
C PHE A 80 5.27 5.14 -15.62
N LEU A 81 5.50 6.27 -14.97
CA LEU A 81 4.62 6.79 -13.94
C LEU A 81 3.65 7.82 -14.55
N SER A 82 2.36 7.61 -14.38
CA SER A 82 1.36 8.63 -14.65
C SER A 82 1.52 9.83 -13.71
N ALA A 83 0.94 10.98 -14.05
CA ALA A 83 0.92 12.16 -13.19
C ALA A 83 0.35 11.82 -11.79
N PHE A 84 -0.69 10.98 -11.73
CA PHE A 84 -1.25 10.52 -10.47
C PHE A 84 -0.25 9.67 -9.65
N SER A 85 0.47 8.75 -10.30
CA SER A 85 1.50 7.95 -9.61
C SER A 85 2.63 8.81 -9.07
N ILE A 86 3.08 9.80 -9.85
CA ILE A 86 4.10 10.77 -9.44
C ILE A 86 3.63 11.54 -8.20
N GLU A 87 2.37 12.00 -8.17
CA GLU A 87 1.79 12.68 -7.01
C GLU A 87 1.83 11.80 -5.76
N GLN A 88 1.47 10.52 -5.87
CA GLN A 88 1.52 9.60 -4.73
C GLN A 88 2.96 9.37 -4.25
N PHE A 89 3.92 9.25 -5.16
CA PHE A 89 5.34 9.16 -4.76
C PHE A 89 5.84 10.45 -4.12
N LYS A 90 5.47 11.62 -4.62
CA LYS A 90 5.80 12.92 -3.99
C LYS A 90 5.17 13.05 -2.59
N ARG A 91 3.93 12.58 -2.42
CA ARG A 91 3.29 12.52 -1.10
C ARG A 91 4.05 11.60 -0.15
N LEU A 92 4.46 10.44 -0.63
CA LEU A 92 5.26 9.48 0.15
C LEU A 92 6.65 10.02 0.48
N GLN A 93 7.27 10.77 -0.43
CA GLN A 93 8.61 11.35 -0.26
C GLN A 93 8.65 12.36 0.90
N LYS A 94 7.56 13.07 1.16
CA LYS A 94 7.45 13.95 2.34
C LYS A 94 7.58 13.19 3.66
N GLU A 95 7.17 11.92 3.67
CA GLU A 95 7.19 11.04 4.85
C GLU A 95 8.50 10.29 5.02
N THR A 96 9.11 9.88 3.90
CA THR A 96 10.21 8.90 3.93
C THR A 96 11.42 9.27 3.07
N GLY A 97 11.41 10.45 2.41
CA GLY A 97 12.49 10.89 1.52
C GLY A 97 13.86 11.08 2.20
N HIS A 98 13.89 11.13 3.52
CA HIS A 98 15.11 11.16 4.33
C HIS A 98 15.74 9.77 4.56
N THR A 99 15.14 8.71 4.06
CA THR A 99 15.62 7.32 4.13
C THR A 99 15.94 6.79 2.73
N PRO A 100 16.78 5.74 2.58
CA PRO A 100 17.06 5.15 1.27
C PRO A 100 15.82 4.52 0.61
N PHE A 101 14.89 3.99 1.42
CA PHE A 101 13.72 3.24 0.96
C PHE A 101 12.46 4.08 0.92
N CYS A 102 11.63 3.86 -0.10
CA CYS A 102 10.29 4.47 -0.17
C CYS A 102 9.40 3.99 0.99
N PHE A 103 9.58 2.74 1.40
CA PHE A 103 8.85 2.12 2.52
C PHE A 103 9.85 1.56 3.53
N PRO A 104 10.45 2.41 4.37
CA PRO A 104 11.47 1.97 5.32
C PRO A 104 10.88 1.10 6.44
N GLY A 105 11.68 0.15 6.90
CA GLY A 105 11.47 -0.58 8.16
C GLY A 105 11.63 0.34 9.37
N LYS A 106 11.55 -0.23 10.56
CA LYS A 106 11.64 0.53 11.82
C LYS A 106 13.01 1.17 12.04
N ASP A 107 14.05 0.53 11.55
CA ASP A 107 15.45 0.98 11.63
C ASP A 107 15.85 2.00 10.56
N GLY A 108 14.99 2.20 9.55
CA GLY A 108 15.26 3.06 8.39
C GLY A 108 16.31 2.53 7.42
N GLY A 109 17.13 1.57 7.81
CA GLY A 109 18.22 1.00 7.02
C GLY A 109 17.80 -0.16 6.11
N SER A 110 16.59 -0.66 6.27
CA SER A 110 16.02 -1.72 5.46
C SER A 110 14.60 -1.35 5.00
N HIS A 111 14.07 -2.07 4.01
CA HIS A 111 12.67 -1.93 3.63
C HIS A 111 11.72 -2.61 4.64
N VAL A 112 10.48 -2.18 4.71
CA VAL A 112 9.44 -2.83 5.52
C VAL A 112 9.18 -4.27 5.05
N ASP A 113 8.71 -5.14 5.95
CA ASP A 113 8.28 -6.50 5.58
C ASP A 113 7.22 -6.45 4.47
N THR A 114 7.45 -7.21 3.41
CA THR A 114 6.59 -7.21 2.20
C THR A 114 5.16 -7.67 2.45
N LYS A 115 4.88 -8.28 3.59
CA LYS A 115 3.53 -8.67 4.01
C LYS A 115 2.81 -7.58 4.83
N THR A 116 3.48 -6.48 5.18
CA THR A 116 2.93 -5.45 6.10
C THR A 116 1.63 -4.87 5.59
N VAL A 117 1.58 -4.43 4.33
CA VAL A 117 0.37 -3.84 3.74
C VAL A 117 -0.75 -4.86 3.64
N SER A 118 -0.45 -6.09 3.19
CA SER A 118 -1.45 -7.17 3.10
C SER A 118 -2.02 -7.55 4.48
N LYS A 119 -1.18 -7.59 5.51
CA LYS A 119 -1.64 -7.84 6.89
C LYS A 119 -2.56 -6.73 7.38
N LEU A 120 -2.18 -5.46 7.18
CA LEU A 120 -2.98 -4.31 7.58
C LEU A 120 -4.34 -4.30 6.89
N ILE A 121 -4.38 -4.50 5.57
CA ILE A 121 -5.63 -4.58 4.82
C ILE A 121 -6.50 -5.73 5.35
N GLY A 122 -5.92 -6.90 5.56
CA GLY A 122 -6.66 -8.05 6.09
C GLY A 122 -7.21 -7.82 7.51
N ASP A 123 -6.48 -7.09 8.38
CA ASP A 123 -6.95 -6.78 9.73
C ASP A 123 -8.09 -5.77 9.75
N ARG A 124 -8.21 -4.96 8.68
CA ARG A 124 -9.31 -4.01 8.48
C ARG A 124 -10.46 -4.57 7.63
N GLN A 125 -10.50 -5.87 7.48
CA GLN A 125 -11.56 -6.66 6.85
C GLN A 125 -11.85 -7.88 7.74
N CYS A 126 -12.07 -7.64 9.05
CA CYS A 126 -12.09 -8.69 10.06
C CYS A 126 -13.22 -9.68 9.86
N ARG A 127 -14.36 -9.29 9.27
CA ARG A 127 -15.49 -10.17 8.96
C ARG A 127 -15.14 -11.35 8.05
N PHE A 128 -14.08 -11.23 7.25
CA PHE A 128 -13.60 -12.29 6.36
C PHE A 128 -12.51 -13.15 7.01
N LYS A 129 -12.11 -12.84 8.24
CA LYS A 129 -11.09 -13.58 8.97
C LYS A 129 -11.72 -14.51 9.99
N ASN A 130 -11.42 -15.79 9.88
CA ASN A 130 -11.82 -16.77 10.87
C ASN A 130 -10.94 -16.66 12.13
N ARG A 131 -11.13 -15.60 12.92
CA ARG A 131 -10.41 -15.36 14.18
C ARG A 131 -11.38 -15.16 15.32
N SER A 132 -11.26 -15.98 16.33
CA SER A 132 -12.07 -15.86 17.57
C SER A 132 -11.68 -14.66 18.44
N LYS A 133 -10.44 -14.17 18.32
CA LYS A 133 -9.92 -13.04 19.11
C LYS A 133 -9.05 -12.11 18.28
N PRO A 134 -9.11 -10.78 18.54
CA PRO A 134 -8.18 -9.81 17.96
C PRO A 134 -6.72 -10.15 18.31
N LEU A 135 -5.80 -9.84 17.40
CA LEU A 135 -4.37 -9.90 17.69
C LEU A 135 -3.94 -8.63 18.42
N ALA A 136 -3.21 -8.79 19.52
CA ALA A 136 -2.72 -7.68 20.34
C ALA A 136 -1.92 -6.67 19.47
N GLY A 137 -2.17 -5.38 19.66
CA GLY A 137 -1.49 -4.28 18.97
C GLY A 137 -1.81 -4.14 17.48
N ARG A 138 -2.81 -4.87 16.96
CA ARG A 138 -3.25 -4.80 15.55
C ARG A 138 -4.68 -4.29 15.45
N HIS A 139 -4.98 -3.66 14.32
CA HIS A 139 -6.36 -3.31 13.99
C HIS A 139 -7.22 -4.56 13.84
N HIS A 140 -8.49 -4.45 14.23
CA HIS A 140 -9.47 -5.50 14.05
C HIS A 140 -10.82 -4.85 13.84
N ASP A 141 -11.02 -4.35 12.62
CA ASP A 141 -12.19 -3.62 12.20
C ASP A 141 -12.57 -3.96 10.76
N ASP A 142 -13.66 -3.41 10.26
CA ASP A 142 -14.16 -3.59 8.91
C ASP A 142 -14.05 -2.32 8.05
N SER A 143 -13.15 -1.40 8.44
CA SER A 143 -13.02 -0.08 7.80
C SER A 143 -12.57 -0.13 6.33
N LEU A 144 -11.98 -1.22 5.88
CA LEU A 144 -11.59 -1.43 4.48
C LEU A 144 -12.46 -2.45 3.75
N VAL A 145 -13.60 -2.81 4.28
CA VAL A 145 -14.58 -3.62 3.54
C VAL A 145 -15.25 -2.76 2.48
N LEU A 146 -15.07 -3.11 1.21
CA LEU A 146 -15.59 -2.37 0.06
C LEU A 146 -16.94 -2.92 -0.43
N SER A 147 -17.24 -4.18 -0.15
CA SER A 147 -18.46 -4.85 -0.58
C SER A 147 -19.10 -5.59 0.59
N LYS A 148 -20.43 -5.54 0.65
CA LYS A 148 -21.23 -6.29 1.65
C LYS A 148 -21.38 -7.78 1.30
N GLY A 149 -20.98 -8.19 0.09
CA GLY A 149 -21.13 -9.57 -0.38
C GLY A 149 -20.18 -10.55 0.34
N ALA A 150 -20.55 -11.83 0.34
CA ALA A 150 -19.77 -12.90 0.99
C ALA A 150 -18.35 -13.06 0.44
N LYS A 151 -18.08 -12.58 -0.78
CA LYS A 151 -16.76 -12.61 -1.44
C LYS A 151 -16.16 -11.21 -1.55
N GLY A 152 -16.44 -10.33 -0.60
CA GLY A 152 -15.98 -8.94 -0.61
C GLY A 152 -14.56 -8.73 -0.08
N GLU A 153 -13.86 -9.77 0.36
CA GLU A 153 -12.45 -9.66 0.77
C GLU A 153 -11.57 -9.32 -0.44
N TRP A 154 -10.68 -8.36 -0.25
CA TRP A 154 -9.72 -7.94 -1.28
C TRP A 154 -8.30 -7.84 -0.70
N THR A 155 -7.33 -7.90 -1.57
CA THR A 155 -5.90 -7.86 -1.26
C THR A 155 -5.20 -6.84 -2.17
N PRO A 156 -3.95 -6.44 -1.90
CA PRO A 156 -3.18 -5.61 -2.83
C PRO A 156 -3.04 -6.22 -4.24
N HIS A 157 -3.13 -7.55 -4.36
CA HIS A 157 -3.09 -8.20 -5.66
C HIS A 157 -4.35 -7.92 -6.50
N ASP A 158 -5.49 -7.76 -5.84
CA ASP A 158 -6.75 -7.43 -6.53
C ASP A 158 -6.74 -6.00 -7.06
N LEU A 159 -6.04 -5.06 -6.41
CA LEU A 159 -5.81 -3.72 -6.97
C LEU A 159 -5.09 -3.79 -8.32
N ARG A 160 -4.06 -4.62 -8.42
CA ARG A 160 -3.36 -4.87 -9.68
C ARG A 160 -4.28 -5.48 -10.73
N ARG A 161 -5.09 -6.48 -10.37
CA ARG A 161 -6.06 -7.11 -11.28
C ARG A 161 -7.10 -6.11 -11.77
N THR A 162 -7.65 -5.32 -10.86
CA THR A 162 -8.62 -4.27 -11.19
C THR A 162 -8.02 -3.26 -12.17
N GLY A 163 -6.83 -2.74 -11.89
CA GLY A 163 -6.17 -1.81 -12.80
C GLY A 163 -5.89 -2.43 -14.18
N ALA A 164 -5.48 -3.71 -14.24
CA ALA A 164 -5.28 -4.40 -15.51
C ALA A 164 -6.59 -4.56 -16.30
N THR A 165 -7.71 -4.87 -15.63
CA THR A 165 -9.03 -4.95 -16.26
C THR A 165 -9.44 -3.58 -16.81
N MET A 166 -9.30 -2.51 -16.02
CA MET A 166 -9.64 -1.15 -16.47
C MET A 166 -8.83 -0.71 -17.70
N MET A 167 -7.58 -1.13 -17.80
CA MET A 167 -6.75 -0.83 -18.99
C MET A 167 -7.14 -1.62 -20.24
N GLN A 168 -7.84 -2.74 -20.09
CA GLN A 168 -8.35 -3.52 -21.22
C GLN A 168 -9.67 -2.98 -21.78
N GLU A 169 -10.36 -2.15 -20.99
CA GLU A 169 -11.63 -1.52 -21.35
C GLU A 169 -11.44 -0.14 -22.04
N LEU A 170 -10.20 0.37 -22.12
CA LEU A 170 -9.80 1.61 -22.79
C LEU A 170 -9.39 1.35 -24.23
#